data_63bf83e66ec818b37f4ca552f525bbc2
#
_entry.id   63bf83e66ec818b37f4ca552f525bbc2
#
_cell.length_a   1.000
_cell.length_b   1.000
_cell.length_c   1.000
_cell.angle_alpha   90.00
_cell.angle_beta   90.00
_cell.angle_gamma   90.00
#
_symmetry.space_group_name_H-M   'P 1'
#
loop_
_entity.id
_entity.type
_entity.pdbx_description
1 polymer ?
#
loop_
_entity_poly.entity_id
_entity_poly.type
_entity_poly.pdbx_seq_one_letter_code
_entity_poly.pdbx_strand_id
1 'polypeptide(L)'
;KIDNFKNYDISGSIESVIDNCDLVIDASPGGNGFVNKKNIYEPNGIKAIFQGGETIFNDKSVADILFNSRVNYAEAFDKNYVMQGSCNVTGMGRILNPLREKYSDKLSRFDATLIRRWADLEQTDKQTVDTIEMTEQPHHGTDVKAYFGKDAPLFVRAIKVPTKQMHLHIM
;
A
#
# COMPACT_ATOMS: atom_id res chain seq x y z
N LYS A 1 25.00 -2.52 10.31
CA LYS A 1 23.53 -2.30 10.54
C LYS A 1 23.08 -2.77 11.92
N ILE A 2 23.73 -3.80 12.49
CA ILE A 2 23.48 -4.26 13.87
C ILE A 2 23.84 -3.15 14.89
N ASP A 3 24.80 -2.30 14.57
CA ASP A 3 25.21 -1.19 15.43
C ASP A 3 24.08 -0.20 15.81
N ASN A 4 23.04 -0.11 14.99
CA ASN A 4 21.87 0.72 15.26
C ASN A 4 20.97 0.15 16.38
N PHE A 5 21.21 -1.10 16.78
CA PHE A 5 20.41 -1.81 17.79
C PHE A 5 21.20 -2.10 19.09
N LYS A 6 22.26 -1.35 19.35
CA LYS A 6 23.14 -1.56 20.53
C LYS A 6 22.43 -1.55 21.89
N ASN A 7 21.24 -0.93 21.94
CA ASN A 7 20.44 -0.84 23.16
C ASN A 7 19.30 -1.88 23.21
N TYR A 8 19.28 -2.84 22.29
CA TYR A 8 18.25 -3.88 22.22
C TYR A 8 18.89 -5.26 22.31
N ASP A 9 18.27 -6.15 23.06
CA ASP A 9 18.61 -7.57 23.03
C ASP A 9 18.12 -8.17 21.72
N ILE A 10 19.07 -8.54 20.87
CA ILE A 10 18.78 -9.20 19.60
C ILE A 10 18.89 -10.71 19.83
N SER A 11 17.74 -11.38 19.90
CA SER A 11 17.68 -12.83 20.21
C SER A 11 17.93 -13.73 19.01
N GLY A 12 17.95 -13.19 17.76
CA GLY A 12 18.18 -13.98 16.57
C GLY A 12 17.98 -13.20 15.28
N SER A 13 18.10 -13.91 14.16
CA SER A 13 17.80 -13.43 12.81
C SER A 13 16.38 -13.84 12.39
N ILE A 14 15.90 -13.35 11.24
CA ILE A 14 14.61 -13.75 10.69
C ILE A 14 14.55 -15.26 10.43
N GLU A 15 15.66 -15.85 9.99
CA GLU A 15 15.76 -17.28 9.73
C GLU A 15 15.58 -18.12 10.99
N SER A 16 15.95 -17.60 12.16
CA SER A 16 15.80 -18.33 13.42
C SER A 16 14.36 -18.32 13.97
N VAL A 17 13.48 -17.44 13.46
CA VAL A 17 12.09 -17.33 13.94
C VAL A 17 11.08 -17.76 12.89
N ILE A 18 11.46 -17.81 11.62
CA ILE A 18 10.55 -18.05 10.50
C ILE A 18 9.86 -19.40 10.58
N ASP A 19 10.58 -20.45 11.03
CA ASP A 19 10.05 -21.80 11.18
C ASP A 19 8.92 -21.91 12.21
N ASN A 20 8.77 -20.89 13.06
CA ASN A 20 7.73 -20.81 14.08
C ASN A 20 6.64 -19.80 13.74
N CYS A 21 6.60 -19.32 12.50
CA CYS A 21 5.65 -18.32 12.04
C CYS A 21 4.67 -18.91 11.03
N ASP A 22 3.37 -18.71 11.25
CA ASP A 22 2.33 -19.03 10.25
C ASP A 22 2.10 -17.87 9.28
N LEU A 23 2.40 -16.64 9.70
CA LEU A 23 2.15 -15.41 8.96
C LEU A 23 3.20 -14.34 9.30
N VAL A 24 3.67 -13.66 8.28
CA VAL A 24 4.55 -12.48 8.41
C VAL A 24 3.83 -11.22 7.95
N ILE A 25 4.01 -10.14 8.69
CA ILE A 25 3.65 -8.79 8.23
C ILE A 25 4.95 -8.11 7.78
N ASP A 26 5.11 -7.96 6.47
CA ASP A 26 6.29 -7.32 5.88
C ASP A 26 6.03 -5.82 5.68
N ALA A 27 6.65 -5.01 6.51
CA ALA A 27 6.64 -3.55 6.44
C ALA A 27 8.02 -2.98 6.06
N SER A 28 8.86 -3.80 5.44
CA SER A 28 10.17 -3.35 4.95
C SER A 28 10.01 -2.31 3.82
N PRO A 29 11.02 -1.46 3.59
CA PRO A 29 10.97 -0.48 2.50
C PRO A 29 10.73 -1.12 1.13
N GLY A 30 10.03 -0.41 0.27
CA GLY A 30 9.59 -0.89 -1.05
C GLY A 30 10.69 -1.58 -1.86
N GLY A 31 10.34 -2.69 -2.48
CA GLY A 31 11.21 -3.59 -3.20
C GLY A 31 11.86 -4.69 -2.35
N ASN A 32 11.96 -4.52 -1.03
CA ASN A 32 12.49 -5.56 -0.15
C ASN A 32 11.47 -6.69 0.07
N GLY A 33 10.19 -6.36 0.12
CA GLY A 33 9.13 -7.36 0.27
C GLY A 33 9.15 -8.40 -0.86
N PHE A 34 9.41 -7.99 -2.10
CA PHE A 34 9.58 -8.92 -3.21
C PHE A 34 10.78 -9.86 -2.99
N VAL A 35 11.91 -9.32 -2.55
CA VAL A 35 13.13 -10.10 -2.27
C VAL A 35 12.88 -11.08 -1.11
N ASN A 36 12.26 -10.61 -0.03
CA ASN A 36 11.91 -11.42 1.12
C ASN A 36 10.93 -12.54 0.74
N LYS A 37 9.90 -12.24 -0.06
CA LYS A 37 8.96 -13.22 -0.59
C LYS A 37 9.70 -14.36 -1.30
N LYS A 38 10.58 -14.01 -2.24
CA LYS A 38 11.29 -14.99 -3.06
C LYS A 38 12.30 -15.82 -2.30
N ASN A 39 13.01 -15.20 -1.36
CA ASN A 39 14.14 -15.84 -0.69
C ASN A 39 13.74 -16.48 0.65
N ILE A 40 12.66 -16.03 1.28
CA ILE A 40 12.30 -16.47 2.63
C ILE A 40 10.90 -17.07 2.66
N TYR A 41 9.86 -16.33 2.20
CA TYR A 41 8.48 -16.76 2.45
C TYR A 41 8.04 -17.90 1.55
N GLU A 42 8.26 -17.81 0.23
CA GLU A 42 7.92 -18.89 -0.71
C GLU A 42 8.64 -20.21 -0.40
N PRO A 43 9.97 -20.21 -0.16
CA PRO A 43 10.68 -21.46 0.14
C PRO A 43 10.23 -22.16 1.43
N ASN A 44 9.74 -21.38 2.41
CA ASN A 44 9.28 -21.91 3.70
C ASN A 44 7.74 -22.05 3.80
N GLY A 45 7.00 -21.77 2.72
CA GLY A 45 5.55 -21.88 2.72
C GLY A 45 4.82 -20.88 3.63
N ILE A 46 5.46 -19.75 3.97
CA ILE A 46 4.96 -18.76 4.91
C ILE A 46 4.06 -17.78 4.19
N LYS A 47 2.89 -17.51 4.77
CA LYS A 47 1.98 -16.47 4.30
C LYS A 47 2.50 -15.08 4.68
N ALA A 48 2.20 -14.07 3.84
CA ALA A 48 2.63 -12.71 4.15
C ALA A 48 1.60 -11.63 3.79
N ILE A 49 1.59 -10.58 4.62
CA ILE A 49 0.88 -9.32 4.37
C ILE A 49 1.93 -8.24 4.14
N PHE A 50 1.90 -7.60 2.97
CA PHE A 50 2.87 -6.58 2.59
C PHE A 50 2.30 -5.17 2.78
N GLN A 51 3.08 -4.28 3.40
CA GLN A 51 2.71 -2.89 3.70
C GLN A 51 3.74 -1.86 3.22
N GLY A 52 4.89 -2.27 2.75
CA GLY A 52 6.06 -1.44 2.54
C GLY A 52 6.14 -0.63 1.24
N GLY A 53 5.03 -0.36 0.56
CA GLY A 53 5.06 0.35 -0.72
C GLY A 53 5.48 -0.55 -1.89
N GLU A 54 5.06 -1.79 -1.85
CA GLU A 54 5.26 -2.81 -2.88
C GLU A 54 4.26 -2.66 -4.05
N THR A 55 4.31 -3.58 -5.00
CA THR A 55 3.38 -3.64 -6.13
C THR A 55 2.71 -5.00 -6.25
N ILE A 56 1.47 -5.00 -6.78
CA ILE A 56 0.79 -6.22 -7.24
C ILE A 56 0.82 -6.34 -8.77
N PHE A 57 1.42 -5.37 -9.43
CA PHE A 57 1.49 -5.32 -10.89
C PHE A 57 2.85 -5.81 -11.37
N ASN A 58 2.88 -6.39 -12.57
CA ASN A 58 4.08 -6.89 -13.24
C ASN A 58 4.77 -8.10 -12.56
N ASP A 59 5.96 -8.42 -13.02
CA ASP A 59 6.81 -9.54 -12.59
C ASP A 59 7.40 -9.39 -11.18
N LYS A 60 7.28 -8.19 -10.58
CA LYS A 60 7.69 -7.92 -9.21
C LYS A 60 6.52 -7.91 -8.23
N SER A 61 5.40 -8.51 -8.60
CA SER A 61 4.23 -8.61 -7.73
C SER A 61 4.56 -9.36 -6.44
N VAL A 62 4.28 -8.73 -5.30
CA VAL A 62 4.45 -9.36 -3.99
C VAL A 62 3.22 -10.15 -3.56
N ALA A 63 2.05 -9.86 -4.11
CA ALA A 63 0.79 -10.41 -3.59
C ALA A 63 -0.18 -10.82 -4.69
N ASP A 64 -1.11 -11.68 -4.30
CA ASP A 64 -2.18 -12.18 -5.17
C ASP A 64 -3.29 -11.15 -5.33
N ILE A 65 -3.49 -10.30 -4.31
CA ILE A 65 -4.51 -9.25 -4.30
C ILE A 65 -4.00 -7.98 -3.61
N LEU A 66 -4.56 -6.84 -4.04
CA LEU A 66 -4.55 -5.61 -3.26
C LEU A 66 -5.75 -5.65 -2.31
N PHE A 67 -5.49 -5.66 -1.02
CA PHE A 67 -6.49 -5.87 0.02
C PHE A 67 -7.06 -4.56 0.56
N ASN A 68 -8.38 -4.56 0.74
CA ASN A 68 -9.08 -3.55 1.51
C ASN A 68 -10.26 -4.21 2.23
N SER A 69 -10.30 -4.14 3.54
CA SER A 69 -11.31 -4.79 4.37
C SER A 69 -12.75 -4.41 4.04
N ARG A 70 -12.99 -3.25 3.44
CA ARG A 70 -14.33 -2.81 3.03
C ARG A 70 -14.68 -3.22 1.59
N VAL A 71 -13.70 -3.61 0.80
CA VAL A 71 -13.90 -3.91 -0.63
C VAL A 71 -13.93 -5.40 -0.91
N ASN A 72 -12.92 -6.12 -0.46
CA ASN A 72 -12.67 -7.50 -0.86
C ASN A 72 -12.21 -8.39 0.30
N TYR A 73 -12.79 -8.19 1.49
CA TYR A 73 -12.40 -8.91 2.70
C TYR A 73 -12.42 -10.43 2.53
N ALA A 74 -13.48 -10.96 1.96
CA ALA A 74 -13.66 -12.41 1.79
C ALA A 74 -12.64 -13.03 0.81
N GLU A 75 -12.16 -12.26 -0.17
CA GLU A 75 -11.21 -12.75 -1.16
C GLU A 75 -9.81 -13.01 -0.59
N ALA A 76 -9.51 -12.45 0.58
CA ALA A 76 -8.20 -12.61 1.23
C ALA A 76 -8.00 -13.97 1.89
N PHE A 77 -9.08 -14.69 2.25
CA PHE A 77 -8.99 -15.93 3.03
C PHE A 77 -8.21 -17.04 2.32
N ASP A 78 -8.36 -17.13 1.01
CA ASP A 78 -7.71 -18.18 0.21
C ASP A 78 -6.35 -17.75 -0.36
N LYS A 79 -5.81 -16.57 0.05
CA LYS A 79 -4.56 -16.04 -0.46
C LYS A 79 -3.41 -16.33 0.48
N ASN A 80 -2.24 -16.63 -0.11
CA ASN A 80 -1.01 -16.74 0.64
C ASN A 80 -0.34 -15.38 0.82
N TYR A 81 -0.50 -14.51 -0.17
CA TYR A 81 0.15 -13.21 -0.21
C TYR A 81 -0.87 -12.11 -0.44
N VAL A 82 -0.91 -11.17 0.47
CA VAL A 82 -1.86 -10.04 0.46
C VAL A 82 -1.08 -8.76 0.57
N MET A 83 -1.37 -7.76 -0.26
CA MET A 83 -0.80 -6.43 -0.15
C MET A 83 -1.86 -5.43 0.34
N GLN A 84 -1.54 -4.70 1.39
CA GLN A 84 -2.35 -3.56 1.81
C GLN A 84 -1.99 -2.34 0.98
N GLY A 85 -2.99 -1.66 0.43
CA GLY A 85 -2.80 -0.40 -0.28
C GLY A 85 -2.35 0.73 0.64
N SER A 86 -1.79 1.77 0.07
CA SER A 86 -1.42 2.98 0.82
C SER A 86 -2.63 3.59 1.54
N CYS A 87 -2.37 4.47 2.51
CA CYS A 87 -3.43 5.19 3.23
C CYS A 87 -4.40 5.91 2.27
N ASN A 88 -3.89 6.49 1.18
CA ASN A 88 -4.70 7.13 0.15
C ASN A 88 -5.61 6.11 -0.57
N VAL A 89 -5.04 5.02 -1.02
CA VAL A 89 -5.76 3.95 -1.74
C VAL A 89 -6.79 3.28 -0.85
N THR A 90 -6.42 2.99 0.40
CA THR A 90 -7.32 2.42 1.41
C THR A 90 -8.49 3.37 1.71
N GLY A 91 -8.22 4.65 1.88
CA GLY A 91 -9.24 5.66 2.14
C GLY A 91 -10.24 5.78 0.98
N MET A 92 -9.76 5.89 -0.24
CA MET A 92 -10.62 5.94 -1.44
C MET A 92 -11.48 4.69 -1.58
N GLY A 93 -10.90 3.49 -1.41
CA GLY A 93 -11.64 2.23 -1.49
C GLY A 93 -12.77 2.14 -0.47
N ARG A 94 -12.53 2.58 0.76
CA ARG A 94 -13.54 2.56 1.84
C ARG A 94 -14.72 3.50 1.60
N ILE A 95 -14.53 4.58 0.87
CA ILE A 95 -15.60 5.53 0.52
C ILE A 95 -16.30 5.09 -0.77
N LEU A 96 -15.52 4.74 -1.79
CA LEU A 96 -16.07 4.43 -3.10
C LEU A 96 -16.89 3.12 -3.10
N ASN A 97 -16.47 2.11 -2.33
CA ASN A 97 -17.19 0.83 -2.34
C ASN A 97 -18.63 0.93 -1.89
N PRO A 98 -18.98 1.58 -0.75
CA PRO A 98 -20.37 1.80 -0.36
C PRO A 98 -21.18 2.60 -1.39
N LEU A 99 -20.54 3.56 -2.07
CA LEU A 99 -21.22 4.33 -3.12
C LEU A 99 -21.55 3.44 -4.32
N ARG A 100 -20.61 2.58 -4.74
CA ARG A 100 -20.87 1.60 -5.80
C ARG A 100 -21.94 0.58 -5.41
N GLU A 101 -21.89 0.03 -4.21
CA GLU A 101 -22.90 -0.90 -3.72
C GLU A 101 -24.31 -0.30 -3.78
N LYS A 102 -24.42 0.98 -3.44
CA LYS A 102 -25.73 1.67 -3.37
C LYS A 102 -26.19 2.26 -4.71
N TYR A 103 -25.26 2.70 -5.55
CA TYR A 103 -25.55 3.53 -6.73
C TYR A 103 -24.90 3.01 -8.01
N SER A 104 -24.62 1.71 -8.11
CA SER A 104 -23.82 1.12 -9.19
C SER A 104 -24.17 1.64 -10.58
N ASP A 105 -25.46 1.70 -10.91
CA ASP A 105 -25.96 2.09 -12.22
C ASP A 105 -25.99 3.61 -12.44
N LYS A 106 -25.78 4.39 -11.38
CA LYS A 106 -25.83 5.86 -11.39
C LYS A 106 -24.47 6.50 -11.20
N LEU A 107 -23.49 5.72 -10.76
CA LEU A 107 -22.14 6.23 -10.55
C LEU A 107 -21.38 6.25 -11.88
N SER A 108 -21.51 7.35 -12.61
CA SER A 108 -20.89 7.53 -13.92
C SER A 108 -19.44 8.01 -13.84
N ARG A 109 -19.05 8.64 -12.73
CA ARG A 109 -17.70 9.19 -12.53
C ARG A 109 -17.39 9.38 -11.06
N PHE A 110 -16.13 9.16 -10.72
CA PHE A 110 -15.56 9.46 -9.40
C PHE A 110 -14.25 10.20 -9.58
N ASP A 111 -14.19 11.42 -9.04
CA ASP A 111 -12.98 12.25 -9.04
C ASP A 111 -12.42 12.33 -7.62
N ALA A 112 -11.11 12.15 -7.48
CA ALA A 112 -10.41 12.35 -6.23
C ALA A 112 -9.19 13.25 -6.42
N THR A 113 -9.04 14.24 -5.56
CA THR A 113 -7.85 15.06 -5.46
C THR A 113 -7.20 14.81 -4.10
N LEU A 114 -5.99 14.26 -4.13
CA LEU A 114 -5.21 13.93 -2.96
C LEU A 114 -4.24 15.07 -2.67
N ILE A 115 -4.49 15.85 -1.64
CA ILE A 115 -3.55 16.87 -1.17
C ILE A 115 -2.64 16.19 -0.13
N ARG A 116 -1.35 16.09 -0.45
CA ARG A 116 -0.39 15.30 0.31
C ARG A 116 0.73 16.18 0.85
N ARG A 117 1.24 15.78 2.02
CA ARG A 117 2.52 16.33 2.52
C ARG A 117 3.65 16.10 1.53
N TRP A 118 4.69 16.90 1.63
CA TRP A 118 5.84 16.85 0.73
C TRP A 118 6.57 15.51 0.77
N ALA A 119 6.84 15.01 1.97
CA ALA A 119 7.51 13.74 2.21
C ALA A 119 6.86 12.99 3.37
N ASP A 120 7.09 11.70 3.46
CA ASP A 120 6.67 10.90 4.60
C ASP A 120 7.53 11.23 5.83
N LEU A 121 6.99 11.02 7.04
CA LEU A 121 7.63 11.46 8.29
C LEU A 121 8.99 10.81 8.52
N GLU A 122 9.17 9.60 8.05
CA GLU A 122 10.43 8.84 8.11
C GLU A 122 11.46 9.28 7.07
N GLN A 123 11.05 10.04 6.06
CA GLN A 123 11.95 10.56 5.01
C GLN A 123 12.60 11.87 5.47
N THR A 124 13.39 11.80 6.52
CA THR A 124 14.03 12.96 7.14
C THR A 124 15.08 13.65 6.28
N ASP A 125 15.58 12.96 5.27
CA ASP A 125 16.51 13.47 4.25
C ASP A 125 15.82 14.37 3.22
N LYS A 126 14.50 14.29 3.10
CA LYS A 126 13.74 15.15 2.18
C LYS A 126 13.33 16.44 2.85
N GLN A 127 13.95 17.52 2.45
CA GLN A 127 13.56 18.84 2.90
C GLN A 127 12.22 19.25 2.28
N THR A 128 11.36 19.86 3.08
CA THR A 128 10.17 20.52 2.57
C THR A 128 10.59 21.75 1.78
N VAL A 129 10.16 21.82 0.53
CA VAL A 129 10.45 22.96 -0.35
C VAL A 129 9.24 23.89 -0.44
N ASP A 130 9.48 25.15 -0.72
CA ASP A 130 8.43 26.15 -0.89
C ASP A 130 7.85 26.11 -2.31
N THR A 131 7.17 25.00 -2.62
CA THR A 131 6.54 24.78 -3.92
C THR A 131 5.36 23.82 -3.81
N ILE A 132 4.54 23.80 -4.85
CA ILE A 132 3.43 22.86 -5.04
C ILE A 132 3.71 22.04 -6.29
N GLU A 133 3.60 20.72 -6.17
CA GLU A 133 3.77 19.79 -7.29
C GLU A 133 2.46 19.05 -7.54
N MET A 134 1.99 19.06 -8.78
CA MET A 134 0.79 18.32 -9.19
C MET A 134 1.15 17.12 -10.06
N THR A 135 0.50 16.00 -9.81
CA THR A 135 0.56 14.78 -10.63
C THR A 135 -0.85 14.41 -11.06
N GLU A 136 -1.12 14.46 -12.36
CA GLU A 136 -2.46 14.19 -12.91
C GLU A 136 -2.84 12.71 -12.90
N GLN A 137 -1.86 11.82 -13.00
CA GLN A 137 -2.09 10.37 -13.00
C GLN A 137 -1.15 9.68 -12.00
N PRO A 138 -1.37 9.87 -10.70
CA PRO A 138 -0.56 9.21 -9.69
C PRO A 138 -0.85 7.70 -9.66
N HIS A 139 0.13 6.89 -9.23
CA HIS A 139 -0.04 5.44 -9.06
C HIS A 139 -1.25 5.06 -8.20
N HIS A 140 -1.66 5.92 -7.26
CA HIS A 140 -2.85 5.71 -6.44
C HIS A 140 -4.12 5.47 -7.27
N GLY A 141 -4.24 6.08 -8.45
CA GLY A 141 -5.36 5.84 -9.35
C GLY A 141 -5.34 4.42 -9.92
N THR A 142 -4.18 3.94 -10.33
CA THR A 142 -3.98 2.57 -10.79
C THR A 142 -4.29 1.56 -9.67
N ASP A 143 -3.78 1.82 -8.46
CA ASP A 143 -3.99 0.96 -7.31
C ASP A 143 -5.49 0.88 -6.94
N VAL A 144 -6.20 2.00 -6.92
CA VAL A 144 -7.65 1.98 -6.65
C VAL A 144 -8.43 1.25 -7.73
N LYS A 145 -8.02 1.34 -8.99
CA LYS A 145 -8.61 0.56 -10.08
C LYS A 145 -8.43 -0.95 -9.90
N ALA A 146 -7.43 -1.41 -9.18
CA ALA A 146 -7.29 -2.82 -8.84
C ALA A 146 -8.47 -3.35 -8.02
N TYR A 147 -9.13 -2.50 -7.23
CA TYR A 147 -10.34 -2.88 -6.49
C TYR A 147 -11.60 -2.94 -7.36
N PHE A 148 -11.69 -2.12 -8.39
CA PHE A 148 -12.95 -1.85 -9.07
C PHE A 148 -12.95 -2.16 -10.57
N GLY A 149 -11.84 -2.66 -11.07
CA GLY A 149 -11.61 -2.92 -12.49
C GLY A 149 -10.89 -1.77 -13.18
N LYS A 150 -10.06 -2.14 -14.16
CA LYS A 150 -9.22 -1.18 -14.90
C LYS A 150 -10.02 -0.09 -15.64
N ASP A 151 -11.24 -0.43 -16.04
CA ASP A 151 -12.12 0.46 -16.78
C ASP A 151 -13.06 1.27 -15.89
N ALA A 152 -12.92 1.15 -14.56
CA ALA A 152 -13.70 1.95 -13.63
C ALA A 152 -13.49 3.46 -13.89
N PRO A 153 -14.57 4.26 -13.90
CA PRO A 153 -14.52 5.68 -14.23
C PRO A 153 -13.94 6.51 -13.07
N LEU A 154 -12.69 6.21 -12.71
CA LEU A 154 -11.96 6.80 -11.60
C LEU A 154 -10.88 7.74 -12.12
N PHE A 155 -10.93 8.98 -11.64
CA PHE A 155 -9.96 10.02 -11.97
C PHE A 155 -9.30 10.51 -10.69
N VAL A 156 -8.01 10.24 -10.55
CA VAL A 156 -7.26 10.60 -9.35
C VAL A 156 -6.16 11.57 -9.72
N ARG A 157 -6.06 12.65 -8.96
CA ARG A 157 -4.95 13.62 -9.02
C ARG A 157 -4.25 13.67 -7.67
N ALA A 158 -2.98 14.00 -7.66
CA ALA A 158 -2.24 14.23 -6.43
C ALA A 158 -1.55 15.59 -6.47
N ILE A 159 -1.63 16.31 -5.36
CA ILE A 159 -0.96 17.60 -5.16
C ILE A 159 -0.09 17.45 -3.92
N LYS A 160 1.20 17.61 -4.07
CA LYS A 160 2.11 17.76 -2.94
C LYS A 160 2.19 19.22 -2.53
N VAL A 161 2.11 19.46 -1.25
CA VAL A 161 2.17 20.80 -0.67
C VAL A 161 3.29 20.90 0.36
N PRO A 162 3.87 22.09 0.59
CA PRO A 162 5.00 22.29 1.50
C PRO A 162 4.57 22.18 2.97
N THR A 163 4.09 21.00 3.37
CA THR A 163 3.72 20.68 4.74
C THR A 163 4.36 19.36 5.18
N LYS A 164 4.58 19.22 6.46
CA LYS A 164 5.14 18.01 7.06
C LYS A 164 4.08 17.01 7.51
N GLN A 165 2.84 17.43 7.62
CA GLN A 165 1.76 16.62 8.16
C GLN A 165 0.50 16.76 7.32
N MET A 166 -0.41 15.81 7.51
CA MET A 166 -1.73 15.73 6.91
C MET A 166 -1.78 15.26 5.45
N HIS A 167 -2.84 14.55 5.20
CA HIS A 167 -3.42 14.34 3.87
C HIS A 167 -4.87 14.83 3.90
N LEU A 168 -5.29 15.47 2.82
CA LEU A 168 -6.69 15.82 2.58
C LEU A 168 -7.13 15.17 1.28
N HIS A 169 -8.25 14.46 1.33
CA HIS A 169 -8.88 13.91 0.14
C HIS A 169 -10.16 14.71 -0.17
N ILE A 170 -10.24 15.21 -1.38
CA ILE A 170 -11.44 15.84 -1.94
C ILE A 170 -12.00 14.85 -2.96
N MET A 171 -13.24 14.39 -2.75
CA MET A 171 -13.88 13.36 -3.55
C MET A 171 -15.29 13.78 -3.94
#